data_d8a14006b99f7fedbe29e51480578be4
#
_entry.id   d8a14006b99f7fedbe29e51480578be4
#
_cell.length_a   1.000
_cell.length_b   1.000
_cell.length_c   1.000
_cell.angle_alpha   90.00
_cell.angle_beta   90.00
_cell.angle_gamma   90.00
#
_symmetry.space_group_name_H-M   'P 1'
#
loop_
_entity.id
_entity.type
_entity.pdbx_description
1 polymer ?
#
loop_
_entity_poly.entity_id
_entity_poly.type
_entity_poly.pdbx_seq_one_letter_code
_entity_poly.pdbx_strand_id
1 'polypeptide(L)'
;MPEVVRRPLQVRESSRRTLDQRLAIRFPWLSAAAFRLVTVLPPSSRIRQAGLQRTIRMAIEAYNRRDLEAVAVAFHPGLEYYPYREFVEAGLADPCYHGPSGYRSYIEATYDVWGTEVRLYPTELIDLGDRLVLLADMPMRAQGSGIPLAETYATIATIKQGKVIRQQDFLDQAEALEAVGLASRERTPRGG
;
A
#
# COMPACT_ATOMS: atom_id res chain seq x y z
N MET A 1 -0.19 -25.21 -4.59
CA MET A 1 -0.27 -23.98 -3.77
C MET A 1 0.38 -22.87 -4.59
N PRO A 2 -0.16 -21.64 -4.63
CA PRO A 2 0.53 -20.54 -5.28
C PRO A 2 1.89 -20.31 -4.60
N GLU A 3 2.88 -19.95 -5.40
CA GLU A 3 4.21 -19.64 -4.89
C GLU A 3 4.15 -18.35 -4.06
N VAL A 4 4.63 -18.40 -2.82
CA VAL A 4 4.65 -17.24 -1.90
C VAL A 4 6.08 -16.75 -1.76
N VAL A 5 6.34 -15.51 -2.13
CA VAL A 5 7.66 -14.88 -1.98
C VAL A 5 7.58 -13.70 -1.04
N ARG A 6 8.33 -13.74 0.06
CA ARG A 6 8.43 -12.68 1.07
C ARG A 6 9.77 -11.96 0.95
N ARG A 7 9.75 -10.65 0.98
CA ARG A 7 10.96 -9.81 0.89
C ARG A 7 10.88 -8.63 1.85
N PRO A 8 11.98 -8.33 2.57
CA PRO A 8 12.06 -7.10 3.35
C PRO A 8 11.97 -5.90 2.40
N LEU A 9 11.25 -4.88 2.82
CA LEU A 9 11.09 -3.65 2.08
C LEU A 9 11.44 -2.47 2.98
N GLN A 10 12.32 -1.60 2.50
CA GLN A 10 12.66 -0.35 3.17
C GLN A 10 12.51 0.80 2.19
N VAL A 11 12.03 1.93 2.67
CA VAL A 11 11.83 3.15 1.89
C VAL A 11 12.67 4.26 2.49
N ARG A 12 13.26 5.09 1.64
CA ARG A 12 13.98 6.29 2.06
C ARG A 12 13.03 7.48 2.05
N GLU A 13 13.17 8.36 3.01
CA GLU A 13 12.46 9.62 2.95
C GLU A 13 12.95 10.46 1.76
N SER A 14 12.03 10.86 0.91
CA SER A 14 12.31 11.70 -0.25
C SER A 14 11.35 12.88 -0.29
N SER A 15 11.88 14.09 -0.25
CA SER A 15 11.07 15.32 -0.33
C SER A 15 10.65 15.70 -1.75
N ARG A 16 11.21 15.06 -2.78
CA ARG A 16 11.00 15.40 -4.20
C ARG A 16 10.57 14.19 -5.01
N ARG A 17 9.78 14.43 -6.07
CA ARG A 17 9.47 13.42 -7.09
C ARG A 17 10.74 12.94 -7.77
N THR A 18 10.93 11.64 -7.84
CA THR A 18 12.00 11.03 -8.66
C THR A 18 11.69 11.20 -10.16
N LEU A 19 12.71 11.02 -11.02
CA LEU A 19 12.49 11.03 -12.47
C LEU A 19 11.47 9.97 -12.89
N ASP A 20 11.53 8.78 -12.28
CA ASP A 20 10.59 7.69 -12.55
C ASP A 20 9.14 8.09 -12.23
N GLN A 21 8.91 8.76 -11.09
CA GLN A 21 7.58 9.25 -10.71
C GLN A 21 7.07 10.32 -11.69
N ARG A 22 7.93 11.24 -12.13
CA ARG A 22 7.57 12.25 -13.13
C ARG A 22 7.21 11.61 -14.48
N LEU A 23 7.97 10.62 -14.91
CA LEU A 23 7.68 9.87 -16.13
C LEU A 23 6.39 9.06 -15.99
N ALA A 24 6.17 8.43 -14.83
CA ALA A 24 4.97 7.66 -14.56
C ALA A 24 3.70 8.53 -14.61
N ILE A 25 3.74 9.75 -14.06
CA ILE A 25 2.64 10.70 -14.12
C ILE A 25 2.43 11.19 -15.56
N ARG A 26 3.51 11.50 -16.28
CA ARG A 26 3.42 12.02 -17.66
C ARG A 26 2.98 10.96 -18.68
N PHE A 27 3.36 9.69 -18.44
CA PHE A 27 3.10 8.57 -19.34
C PHE A 27 2.54 7.37 -18.55
N PRO A 28 1.32 7.47 -17.99
CA PRO A 28 0.77 6.44 -17.10
C PRO A 28 0.56 5.08 -17.79
N TRP A 29 0.32 5.10 -19.10
CA TRP A 29 0.18 3.88 -19.89
C TRP A 29 1.51 3.11 -20.01
N LEU A 30 2.64 3.82 -20.10
CA LEU A 30 3.97 3.20 -20.18
C LEU A 30 4.34 2.52 -18.84
N SER A 31 4.05 3.19 -17.73
CA SER A 31 4.24 2.61 -16.40
C SER A 31 3.36 1.37 -16.19
N ALA A 32 2.11 1.41 -16.63
CA ALA A 32 1.22 0.27 -16.57
C ALA A 32 1.72 -0.90 -17.43
N ALA A 33 2.21 -0.63 -18.64
CA ALA A 33 2.78 -1.64 -19.52
C ALA A 33 4.04 -2.28 -18.92
N ALA A 34 4.96 -1.46 -18.38
CA ALA A 34 6.17 -1.94 -17.71
C ALA A 34 5.83 -2.81 -16.49
N PHE A 35 4.86 -2.37 -15.66
CA PHE A 35 4.45 -3.12 -14.48
C PHE A 35 3.72 -4.42 -14.87
N ARG A 36 2.92 -4.40 -15.94
CA ARG A 36 2.29 -5.61 -16.50
C ARG A 36 3.34 -6.63 -16.91
N LEU A 37 4.41 -6.22 -17.62
CA LEU A 37 5.49 -7.13 -18.01
C LEU A 37 6.17 -7.76 -16.79
N VAL A 38 6.39 -6.99 -15.74
CA VAL A 38 6.94 -7.48 -14.47
C VAL A 38 6.00 -8.49 -13.82
N THR A 39 4.69 -8.22 -13.76
CA THR A 39 3.70 -9.07 -13.06
C THR A 39 3.34 -10.36 -13.79
N VAL A 40 3.64 -10.49 -15.09
CA VAL A 40 3.49 -11.75 -15.85
C VAL A 40 4.56 -12.79 -15.48
N LEU A 41 5.73 -12.34 -15.00
CA LEU A 41 6.80 -13.24 -14.56
C LEU A 41 6.39 -14.00 -13.29
N PRO A 42 6.91 -15.24 -13.06
CA PRO A 42 6.60 -15.99 -11.85
C PRO A 42 7.11 -15.26 -10.60
N PRO A 43 6.47 -15.44 -9.43
CA PRO A 43 6.86 -14.80 -8.17
C PRO A 43 8.32 -15.00 -7.77
N SER A 44 8.93 -16.16 -8.10
CA SER A 44 10.37 -16.44 -7.86
C SER A 44 11.32 -15.64 -8.73
N SER A 45 10.85 -15.00 -9.82
CA SER A 45 11.70 -14.22 -10.72
C SER A 45 12.35 -13.04 -10.02
N ARG A 46 13.69 -12.95 -10.10
CA ARG A 46 14.45 -11.81 -9.55
C ARG A 46 14.07 -10.48 -10.22
N ILE A 47 13.73 -10.50 -11.51
CA ILE A 47 13.29 -9.31 -12.25
C ILE A 47 11.94 -8.85 -11.72
N ARG A 48 11.00 -9.79 -11.52
CA ARG A 48 9.69 -9.48 -10.91
C ARG A 48 9.86 -8.86 -9.52
N GLN A 49 10.65 -9.50 -8.66
CA GLN A 49 10.89 -9.02 -7.30
C GLN A 49 11.51 -7.61 -7.26
N ALA A 50 12.52 -7.36 -8.09
CA ALA A 50 13.14 -6.03 -8.19
C ALA A 50 12.15 -4.97 -8.71
N GLY A 51 11.36 -5.31 -9.72
CA GLY A 51 10.33 -4.42 -10.28
C GLY A 51 9.22 -4.09 -9.29
N LEU A 52 8.71 -5.10 -8.57
CA LEU A 52 7.70 -4.91 -7.51
C LEU A 52 8.23 -4.01 -6.39
N GLN A 53 9.41 -4.33 -5.85
CA GLN A 53 10.02 -3.53 -4.78
C GLN A 53 10.21 -2.06 -5.21
N ARG A 54 10.68 -1.82 -6.45
CA ARG A 54 10.84 -0.46 -6.98
C ARG A 54 9.50 0.27 -7.06
N THR A 55 8.48 -0.37 -7.63
CA THR A 55 7.16 0.25 -7.81
C THR A 55 6.50 0.56 -6.47
N ILE A 56 6.53 -0.38 -5.52
CA ILE A 56 5.94 -0.17 -4.19
C ILE A 56 6.70 0.90 -3.40
N ARG A 57 8.04 0.93 -3.46
CA ARG A 57 8.82 2.03 -2.86
C ARG A 57 8.38 3.39 -3.39
N MET A 58 8.27 3.53 -4.72
CA MET A 58 7.82 4.78 -5.34
C MET A 58 6.43 5.21 -4.88
N ALA A 59 5.50 4.26 -4.74
CA ALA A 59 4.14 4.54 -4.26
C ALA A 59 4.14 4.99 -2.79
N ILE A 60 4.91 4.33 -1.91
CA ILE A 60 5.00 4.70 -0.49
C ILE A 60 5.75 6.03 -0.29
N GLU A 61 6.84 6.28 -1.02
CA GLU A 61 7.51 7.58 -1.02
C GLU A 61 6.55 8.70 -1.44
N ALA A 62 5.71 8.45 -2.45
CA ALA A 62 4.69 9.39 -2.87
C ALA A 62 3.62 9.59 -1.79
N TYR A 63 3.12 8.51 -1.19
CA TYR A 63 2.16 8.57 -0.09
C TYR A 63 2.69 9.37 1.09
N ASN A 64 3.91 9.07 1.55
CA ASN A 64 4.57 9.75 2.66
C ASN A 64 4.82 11.25 2.40
N ARG A 65 4.91 11.64 1.12
CA ARG A 65 4.97 13.05 0.66
C ARG A 65 3.61 13.68 0.44
N ARG A 66 2.51 12.91 0.56
CA ARG A 66 1.14 13.32 0.20
C ARG A 66 0.95 13.65 -1.27
N ASP A 67 1.74 13.05 -2.11
CA ASP A 67 1.65 13.15 -3.55
C ASP A 67 0.65 12.13 -4.09
N LEU A 68 -0.64 12.37 -3.80
CA LEU A 68 -1.72 11.45 -4.17
C LEU A 68 -1.88 11.32 -5.70
N GLU A 69 -1.39 12.30 -6.48
CA GLU A 69 -1.32 12.19 -7.93
C GLU A 69 -0.35 11.07 -8.34
N ALA A 70 0.84 11.04 -7.75
CA ALA A 70 1.83 9.99 -8.03
C ALA A 70 1.38 8.60 -7.52
N VAL A 71 0.68 8.53 -6.40
CA VAL A 71 0.06 7.29 -5.90
C VAL A 71 -1.00 6.78 -6.86
N ALA A 72 -1.88 7.68 -7.35
CA ALA A 72 -2.99 7.34 -8.24
C ALA A 72 -2.56 6.73 -9.58
N VAL A 73 -1.30 6.94 -10.02
CA VAL A 73 -0.75 6.32 -11.23
C VAL A 73 -0.80 4.78 -11.16
N ALA A 74 -0.65 4.21 -9.95
CA ALA A 74 -0.71 2.76 -9.75
C ALA A 74 -2.12 2.19 -9.85
N PHE A 75 -3.16 3.01 -9.78
CA PHE A 75 -4.55 2.57 -9.69
C PHE A 75 -5.22 2.42 -11.05
N HIS A 76 -6.07 1.39 -11.15
CA HIS A 76 -6.99 1.21 -12.26
C HIS A 76 -8.16 2.20 -12.14
N PRO A 77 -8.73 2.72 -13.26
CA PRO A 77 -9.93 3.58 -13.19
C PRO A 77 -11.11 2.95 -12.42
N GLY A 78 -11.25 1.63 -12.50
CA GLY A 78 -12.26 0.86 -11.75
C GLY A 78 -11.73 0.32 -10.43
N LEU A 79 -10.85 1.04 -9.73
CA LEU A 79 -10.38 0.65 -8.40
C LEU A 79 -11.56 0.49 -7.43
N GLU A 80 -11.54 -0.58 -6.64
CA GLU A 80 -12.32 -0.73 -5.41
C GLU A 80 -11.38 -0.64 -4.23
N TYR A 81 -11.56 0.38 -3.41
CA TYR A 81 -10.76 0.61 -2.23
C TYR A 81 -11.60 0.41 -0.96
N TYR A 82 -11.17 -0.48 -0.11
CA TYR A 82 -11.80 -0.82 1.17
C TYR A 82 -10.92 -0.29 2.32
N PRO A 83 -11.37 0.73 3.05
CA PRO A 83 -10.64 1.26 4.19
C PRO A 83 -10.67 0.29 5.39
N TYR A 84 -10.07 0.71 6.50
CA TYR A 84 -10.10 -0.05 7.74
C TYR A 84 -11.52 -0.35 8.18
N ARG A 85 -11.78 -1.63 8.50
CA ARG A 85 -13.10 -2.07 8.97
C ARG A 85 -13.55 -1.28 10.18
N GLU A 86 -12.64 -1.01 11.12
CA GLU A 86 -12.90 -0.26 12.35
C GLU A 86 -13.41 1.15 12.07
N PHE A 87 -12.92 1.79 11.01
CA PHE A 87 -13.40 3.14 10.62
C PHE A 87 -14.78 3.09 10.00
N VAL A 88 -15.07 2.04 9.22
CA VAL A 88 -16.41 1.81 8.64
C VAL A 88 -17.43 1.53 9.76
N GLU A 89 -17.09 0.65 10.69
CA GLU A 89 -17.97 0.31 11.83
C GLU A 89 -18.22 1.51 12.76
N ALA A 90 -17.23 2.40 12.90
CA ALA A 90 -17.36 3.65 13.66
C ALA A 90 -18.11 4.77 12.89
N GLY A 91 -18.50 4.55 11.63
CA GLY A 91 -19.14 5.56 10.79
C GLY A 91 -18.21 6.69 10.34
N LEU A 92 -16.89 6.47 10.38
CA LEU A 92 -15.85 7.43 9.97
C LEU A 92 -15.46 7.29 8.50
N ALA A 93 -15.87 6.22 7.84
CA ALA A 93 -15.59 5.94 6.44
C ALA A 93 -16.74 5.18 5.78
N ASP A 94 -16.87 5.35 4.46
CA ASP A 94 -17.76 4.51 3.65
C ASP A 94 -17.19 3.10 3.50
N PRO A 95 -18.04 2.07 3.29
CA PRO A 95 -17.56 0.69 3.15
C PRO A 95 -16.64 0.46 1.95
N CYS A 96 -16.77 1.26 0.89
CA CYS A 96 -15.97 1.15 -0.32
C CYS A 96 -15.89 2.50 -1.04
N TYR A 97 -14.71 2.82 -1.56
CA TYR A 97 -14.47 3.97 -2.42
C TYR A 97 -14.10 3.51 -3.82
N HIS A 98 -14.63 4.18 -4.86
CA HIS A 98 -14.45 3.79 -6.24
C HIS A 98 -13.53 4.72 -7.01
N GLY A 99 -12.60 4.13 -7.75
CA GLY A 99 -11.66 4.85 -8.60
C GLY A 99 -10.57 5.62 -7.83
N PRO A 100 -9.58 6.16 -8.55
CA PRO A 100 -8.51 6.96 -7.95
C PRO A 100 -9.01 8.22 -7.22
N SER A 101 -10.13 8.81 -7.67
CA SER A 101 -10.75 9.96 -7.02
C SER A 101 -11.38 9.61 -5.68
N GLY A 102 -12.09 8.46 -5.58
CA GLY A 102 -12.64 7.98 -4.33
C GLY A 102 -11.54 7.69 -3.29
N TYR A 103 -10.46 7.02 -3.71
CA TYR A 103 -9.29 6.83 -2.85
C TYR A 103 -8.73 8.16 -2.34
N ARG A 104 -8.56 9.14 -3.24
CA ARG A 104 -8.06 10.48 -2.87
C ARG A 104 -8.96 11.14 -1.83
N SER A 105 -10.28 11.15 -2.05
CA SER A 105 -11.23 11.76 -1.12
C SER A 105 -11.17 11.13 0.27
N TYR A 106 -11.03 9.81 0.36
CA TYR A 106 -10.85 9.12 1.62
C TYR A 106 -9.56 9.55 2.33
N ILE A 107 -8.41 9.54 1.62
CA ILE A 107 -7.11 9.89 2.21
C ILE A 107 -7.09 11.37 2.66
N GLU A 108 -7.67 12.29 1.88
CA GLU A 108 -7.77 13.71 2.26
C GLU A 108 -8.63 13.88 3.53
N ALA A 109 -9.77 13.17 3.63
CA ALA A 109 -10.60 13.18 4.84
C ALA A 109 -9.86 12.60 6.07
N THR A 110 -9.02 11.57 5.88
CA THR A 110 -8.21 11.03 6.98
C THR A 110 -7.16 12.02 7.47
N TYR A 111 -6.60 12.86 6.61
CA TYR A 111 -5.66 13.91 7.01
C TYR A 111 -6.33 14.98 7.88
N ASP A 112 -7.59 15.30 7.63
CA ASP A 112 -8.35 16.27 8.42
C ASP A 112 -8.63 15.76 9.84
N VAL A 113 -8.83 14.46 10.00
CA VAL A 113 -9.16 13.84 11.29
C VAL A 113 -7.91 13.46 12.11
N TRP A 114 -6.91 12.89 11.45
CA TRP A 114 -5.74 12.29 12.13
C TRP A 114 -4.48 13.14 12.04
N GLY A 115 -4.56 14.27 11.35
CA GLY A 115 -3.41 15.12 11.06
C GLY A 115 -2.54 14.56 9.94
N THR A 116 -1.59 15.39 9.59
CA THR A 116 -0.80 15.20 8.38
C THR A 116 0.49 14.40 8.59
N GLU A 117 0.71 13.82 9.76
CA GLU A 117 1.97 13.15 10.11
C GLU A 117 1.95 11.63 9.95
N VAL A 118 0.84 11.06 9.47
CA VAL A 118 0.75 9.63 9.22
C VAL A 118 1.71 9.24 8.11
N ARG A 119 2.66 8.35 8.41
CA ARG A 119 3.65 7.83 7.47
C ARG A 119 3.70 6.32 7.53
N LEU A 120 3.97 5.71 6.39
CA LEU A 120 4.16 4.28 6.26
C LEU A 120 5.65 3.94 6.24
N TYR A 121 6.07 3.05 7.11
CA TYR A 121 7.41 2.47 7.16
C TYR A 121 7.32 0.99 6.79
N PRO A 122 7.42 0.63 5.51
CA PRO A 122 7.24 -0.74 5.05
C PRO A 122 8.31 -1.65 5.65
N THR A 123 7.88 -2.83 6.07
CA THR A 123 8.73 -3.86 6.66
C THR A 123 8.86 -5.08 5.75
N GLU A 124 7.75 -5.52 5.15
CA GLU A 124 7.72 -6.71 4.30
C GLU A 124 6.77 -6.53 3.11
N LEU A 125 7.19 -7.03 1.94
CA LEU A 125 6.35 -7.20 0.76
C LEU A 125 6.21 -8.69 0.46
N ILE A 126 4.97 -9.18 0.35
CA ILE A 126 4.62 -10.57 0.06
C ILE A 126 3.95 -10.62 -1.30
N ASP A 127 4.55 -11.40 -2.20
CA ASP A 127 4.07 -11.61 -3.56
C ASP A 127 3.35 -12.96 -3.65
N LEU A 128 2.06 -12.93 -3.98
CA LEU A 128 1.17 -14.09 -4.12
C LEU A 128 0.76 -14.33 -5.59
N GLY A 129 1.45 -13.68 -6.53
CA GLY A 129 1.14 -13.75 -7.95
C GLY A 129 0.25 -12.60 -8.41
N ASP A 130 -1.04 -12.74 -8.31
CA ASP A 130 -2.03 -11.70 -8.65
C ASP A 130 -2.36 -10.74 -7.50
N ARG A 131 -1.95 -11.09 -6.28
CA ARG A 131 -2.11 -10.27 -5.07
C ARG A 131 -0.76 -9.96 -4.44
N LEU A 132 -0.66 -8.77 -3.88
CA LEU A 132 0.47 -8.31 -3.08
C LEU A 132 -0.03 -7.99 -1.68
N VAL A 133 0.72 -8.38 -0.66
CA VAL A 133 0.50 -7.93 0.72
C VAL A 133 1.68 -7.07 1.12
N LEU A 134 1.42 -5.87 1.58
CA LEU A 134 2.41 -4.98 2.16
C LEU A 134 2.17 -4.91 3.66
N LEU A 135 3.20 -5.18 4.44
CA LEU A 135 3.22 -4.95 5.88
C LEU A 135 4.09 -3.72 6.17
N ALA A 136 3.62 -2.85 7.06
CA ALA A 136 4.33 -1.64 7.44
C ALA A 136 4.11 -1.31 8.92
N ASP A 137 5.01 -0.54 9.50
CA ASP A 137 4.75 0.20 10.73
C ASP A 137 4.12 1.54 10.34
N MET A 138 3.10 1.95 11.09
CA MET A 138 2.36 3.19 10.87
C MET A 138 2.02 3.81 12.22
N PRO A 139 2.96 4.53 12.84
CA PRO A 139 2.68 5.19 14.10
C PRO A 139 1.65 6.29 13.88
N MET A 140 0.41 6.01 14.27
CA MET A 140 -0.72 6.93 14.19
C MET A 140 -1.14 7.36 15.59
N ARG A 141 -1.31 8.67 15.80
CA ARG A 141 -1.70 9.25 17.07
C ARG A 141 -2.92 10.16 16.90
N ALA A 142 -3.80 10.19 17.89
CA ALA A 142 -4.92 11.11 17.89
C ALA A 142 -4.44 12.56 17.97
N GLN A 143 -4.97 13.40 17.10
CA GLN A 143 -4.63 14.82 17.08
C GLN A 143 -5.06 15.49 18.41
N GLY A 144 -4.18 16.22 19.04
CA GLY A 144 -4.41 16.96 20.28
C GLY A 144 -4.16 16.16 21.56
N SER A 145 -4.51 14.87 21.64
CA SER A 145 -4.27 14.04 22.84
C SER A 145 -2.96 13.24 22.80
N GLY A 146 -2.40 13.02 21.61
CA GLY A 146 -1.22 12.19 21.40
C GLY A 146 -1.41 10.69 21.69
N ILE A 147 -2.66 10.25 21.95
CA ILE A 147 -2.96 8.86 22.24
C ILE A 147 -2.65 7.99 21.02
N PRO A 148 -1.88 6.87 21.16
CA PRO A 148 -1.64 5.95 20.06
C PRO A 148 -2.96 5.34 19.57
N LEU A 149 -3.20 5.38 18.26
CA LEU A 149 -4.39 4.81 17.62
C LEU A 149 -4.07 3.54 16.85
N ALA A 150 -2.92 3.51 16.19
CA ALA A 150 -2.38 2.36 15.51
C ALA A 150 -0.86 2.43 15.46
N GLU A 151 -0.22 1.27 15.45
CA GLU A 151 1.24 1.15 15.29
C GLU A 151 1.59 0.35 14.03
N THR A 152 0.64 -0.40 13.50
CA THR A 152 0.83 -1.29 12.37
C THR A 152 -0.16 -1.01 11.25
N TYR A 153 0.24 -1.40 10.05
CA TYR A 153 -0.55 -1.30 8.82
C TYR A 153 -0.31 -2.53 7.97
N ALA A 154 -1.34 -3.01 7.34
CA ALA A 154 -1.21 -3.94 6.22
C ALA A 154 -2.18 -3.56 5.11
N THR A 155 -1.83 -3.87 3.87
CA THR A 155 -2.74 -3.76 2.74
C THR A 155 -2.61 -4.96 1.81
N ILE A 156 -3.75 -5.40 1.29
CA ILE A 156 -3.84 -6.41 0.25
C ILE A 156 -4.24 -5.70 -1.04
N ALA A 157 -3.37 -5.76 -2.05
CA ALA A 157 -3.63 -5.20 -3.38
C ALA A 157 -3.78 -6.32 -4.42
N THR A 158 -4.87 -6.31 -5.18
CA THR A 158 -5.07 -7.17 -6.36
C THR A 158 -4.64 -6.43 -7.60
N ILE A 159 -3.77 -7.06 -8.40
CA ILE A 159 -3.19 -6.49 -9.60
C ILE A 159 -3.90 -7.06 -10.85
N LYS A 160 -4.35 -6.17 -11.72
CA LYS A 160 -4.91 -6.52 -13.02
C LYS A 160 -4.38 -5.57 -14.08
N GLN A 161 -3.85 -6.12 -15.17
CA GLN A 161 -3.32 -5.34 -16.31
C GLN A 161 -2.26 -4.30 -15.92
N GLY A 162 -1.41 -4.62 -14.92
CA GLY A 162 -0.37 -3.71 -14.44
C GLY A 162 -0.90 -2.54 -13.59
N LYS A 163 -2.07 -2.68 -12.98
CA LYS A 163 -2.66 -1.68 -12.09
C LYS A 163 -3.37 -2.35 -10.93
N VAL A 164 -3.47 -1.64 -9.81
CA VAL A 164 -4.26 -2.07 -8.66
C VAL A 164 -5.74 -1.87 -8.97
N ILE A 165 -6.52 -2.96 -8.98
CA ILE A 165 -7.96 -2.92 -9.20
C ILE A 165 -8.76 -3.06 -7.91
N ARG A 166 -8.17 -3.64 -6.88
CA ARG A 166 -8.76 -3.76 -5.55
C ARG A 166 -7.67 -3.56 -4.51
N GLN A 167 -7.96 -2.77 -3.48
CA GLN A 167 -7.10 -2.60 -2.34
C GLN A 167 -7.94 -2.66 -1.07
N GLN A 168 -7.44 -3.35 -0.05
CA GLN A 168 -8.06 -3.43 1.26
C GLN A 168 -7.00 -3.19 2.32
N ASP A 169 -7.28 -2.27 3.23
CA ASP A 169 -6.38 -1.86 4.30
C ASP A 169 -6.79 -2.48 5.65
N PHE A 170 -5.80 -2.78 6.48
CA PHE A 170 -5.96 -3.41 7.78
C PHE A 170 -5.07 -2.69 8.82
N LEU A 171 -5.60 -2.50 10.03
CA LEU A 171 -4.80 -2.07 11.18
C LEU A 171 -4.03 -3.24 11.81
N ASP A 172 -4.58 -4.45 11.75
CA ASP A 172 -3.93 -5.67 12.22
C ASP A 172 -3.29 -6.45 11.06
N GLN A 173 -1.97 -6.62 11.13
CA GLN A 173 -1.21 -7.40 10.14
C GLN A 173 -1.56 -8.89 10.17
N ALA A 174 -1.96 -9.44 11.32
CA ALA A 174 -2.36 -10.84 11.42
C ALA A 174 -3.66 -11.09 10.64
N GLU A 175 -4.64 -10.20 10.78
CA GLU A 175 -5.91 -10.26 10.03
C GLU A 175 -5.66 -10.22 8.52
N ALA A 176 -4.79 -9.32 8.06
CA ALA A 176 -4.42 -9.26 6.64
C ALA A 176 -3.77 -10.55 6.13
N LEU A 177 -2.90 -11.17 6.94
CA LEU A 177 -2.26 -12.43 6.58
C LEU A 177 -3.27 -13.59 6.54
N GLU A 178 -4.18 -13.66 7.50
CA GLU A 178 -5.24 -14.66 7.53
C GLU A 178 -6.19 -14.52 6.32
N ALA A 179 -6.53 -13.29 5.93
CA ALA A 179 -7.37 -13.01 4.76
C ALA A 179 -6.79 -13.55 3.43
N VAL A 180 -5.47 -13.77 3.38
CA VAL A 180 -4.79 -14.39 2.22
C VAL A 180 -4.35 -15.83 2.48
N GLY A 181 -4.75 -16.44 3.61
CA GLY A 181 -4.44 -17.83 3.96
C GLY A 181 -2.98 -18.03 4.42
N LEU A 182 -2.34 -17.01 4.96
CA LEU A 182 -0.99 -17.07 5.52
C LEU A 182 -1.04 -16.99 7.05
N ALA A 183 -0.27 -17.84 7.73
CA ALA A 183 -0.09 -17.74 9.16
C ALA A 183 0.71 -16.48 9.54
N SER A 184 0.27 -15.80 10.60
CA SER A 184 1.05 -14.72 11.21
C SER A 184 2.40 -15.26 11.69
N ARG A 185 3.51 -14.56 11.39
CA ARG A 185 4.78 -14.83 12.06
C ARG A 185 4.74 -14.10 13.41
N GLU A 186 4.92 -14.83 14.51
CA GLU A 186 5.13 -14.20 15.82
C GLU A 186 6.27 -13.18 15.70
N ARG A 187 5.95 -11.94 16.01
CA ARG A 187 6.95 -10.87 16.06
C ARG A 187 7.79 -11.09 17.31
N THR A 188 9.03 -11.54 17.15
CA THR A 188 9.97 -11.54 18.27
C THR A 188 10.11 -10.10 18.77
N PRO A 189 9.79 -9.81 20.04
CA PRO A 189 9.93 -8.45 20.58
C PRO A 189 11.37 -8.01 20.40
N ARG A 190 11.60 -6.85 19.77
CA ARG A 190 12.91 -6.20 19.76
C ARG A 190 13.23 -5.89 21.21
N GLY A 191 14.22 -6.61 21.77
CA GLY A 191 14.76 -6.35 23.11
C GLY A 191 15.11 -4.86 23.23
N GLY A 192 14.67 -4.27 24.33
CA GLY A 192 14.92 -2.90 24.73
C GLY A 192 16.39 -2.60 25.01
#